data_b05b41b7c9fa0dc2232376ca941bd632
#
_entry.id   b05b41b7c9fa0dc2232376ca941bd632
#
_cell.length_a   1.000
_cell.length_b   1.000
_cell.length_c   1.000
_cell.angle_alpha   90.00
_cell.angle_beta   90.00
_cell.angle_gamma   90.00
#
_symmetry.space_group_name_H-M   'P 1'
#
loop_
_entity.id
_entity.type
_entity.pdbx_description
1 polymer ?
#
loop_
_entity_poly.entity_id
_entity_poly.type
_entity_poly.pdbx_seq_one_letter_code
_entity_poly.pdbx_strand_id
1 'polypeptide(L)'
;MSARQEQKAEAFRALHEGAPFVIPNPWDAGSARMLEALGFQALATTSSGFAFTLGKLDGKVTLDEVAAHVAALDAATELPVSVDLEHGYDASADRAAAAIRRVAAAGAVGGSIEDWDPVEQRIYDFDHAVERVAAAATVAGELGFPFTFTARAENHIRGRDDLDDTIARLQAFERAGADVLYAPGLKTVDQIRAVCDAVSKPVNVLTVPSLTLAEMAEAGAQRVSVGGALTWVAVKAAADAASAIRAGDFSALDARVPAGDWLREDEGRG
;
A
#
# COMPACT_ATOMS: atom_id res chain seq x y z
N MET A 1 9.76 20.08 0.29
CA MET A 1 10.47 18.83 0.66
C MET A 1 11.36 19.11 1.86
N SER A 2 11.37 18.23 2.87
CA SER A 2 12.25 18.30 4.03
C SER A 2 13.41 17.31 3.87
N ALA A 3 14.54 17.56 4.53
CA ALA A 3 15.67 16.60 4.56
C ALA A 3 15.25 15.22 5.11
N ARG A 4 14.31 15.21 6.06
CA ARG A 4 13.74 13.97 6.62
C ARG A 4 12.97 13.16 5.55
N GLN A 5 12.17 13.82 4.72
CA GLN A 5 11.42 13.14 3.65
C GLN A 5 12.38 12.55 2.60
N GLU A 6 13.44 13.28 2.24
CA GLU A 6 14.46 12.78 1.31
C GLU A 6 15.17 11.54 1.86
N GLN A 7 15.57 11.53 3.13
CA GLN A 7 16.16 10.36 3.78
C GLN A 7 15.21 9.16 3.79
N LYS A 8 13.93 9.36 4.10
CA LYS A 8 12.91 8.31 4.03
C LYS A 8 12.74 7.77 2.61
N ALA A 9 12.77 8.64 1.61
CA ALA A 9 12.63 8.25 0.21
C ALA A 9 13.83 7.39 -0.27
N GLU A 10 15.06 7.78 0.07
CA GLU A 10 16.25 7.00 -0.22
C GLU A 10 16.24 5.64 0.50
N ALA A 11 15.86 5.61 1.78
CA ALA A 11 15.72 4.36 2.53
C ALA A 11 14.68 3.45 1.88
N PHE A 12 13.54 4.01 1.45
CA PHE A 12 12.48 3.23 0.80
C PHE A 12 12.91 2.66 -0.54
N ARG A 13 13.60 3.44 -1.36
CA ARG A 13 14.17 2.96 -2.63
C ARG A 13 15.16 1.82 -2.39
N ALA A 14 16.06 1.96 -1.44
CA ALA A 14 17.07 0.95 -1.10
C ALA A 14 16.46 -0.40 -0.68
N LEU A 15 15.29 -0.41 -0.04
CA LEU A 15 14.58 -1.66 0.30
C LEU A 15 14.19 -2.47 -0.95
N HIS A 16 13.96 -1.82 -2.08
CA HIS A 16 13.60 -2.51 -3.33
C HIS A 16 14.82 -3.07 -4.09
N GLU A 17 16.04 -2.71 -3.67
CA GLU A 17 17.31 -3.22 -4.19
C GLU A 17 17.94 -4.28 -3.28
N GLY A 18 17.38 -4.46 -2.06
CA GLY A 18 17.87 -5.36 -1.02
C GLY A 18 17.19 -6.72 -0.98
N ALA A 19 17.16 -7.31 0.20
CA ALA A 19 16.42 -8.55 0.44
C ALA A 19 14.91 -8.31 0.38
N PRO A 20 14.10 -9.33 0.02
CA PRO A 20 12.64 -9.25 0.07
C PRO A 20 12.13 -8.80 1.46
N PHE A 21 11.14 -7.93 1.49
CA PHE A 21 10.62 -7.36 2.73
C PHE A 21 9.10 -7.32 2.79
N VAL A 22 8.58 -7.27 4.03
CA VAL A 22 7.15 -7.05 4.28
C VAL A 22 6.89 -5.56 4.50
N ILE A 23 5.87 -5.04 3.81
CA ILE A 23 5.36 -3.69 3.99
C ILE A 23 3.94 -3.76 4.59
N PRO A 24 3.80 -3.66 5.93
CA PRO A 24 2.48 -3.71 6.56
C PRO A 24 1.71 -2.42 6.35
N ASN A 25 0.38 -2.52 6.54
CA ASN A 25 -0.54 -1.46 6.21
C ASN A 25 -1.22 -0.90 7.47
N PRO A 26 -0.72 0.22 8.05
CA PRO A 26 -1.39 0.91 9.14
C PRO A 26 -2.66 1.60 8.65
N TRP A 27 -3.63 1.75 9.57
CA TRP A 27 -4.89 2.46 9.31
C TRP A 27 -5.03 3.77 10.09
N ASP A 28 -4.10 4.03 11.03
CA ASP A 28 -4.01 5.26 11.82
C ASP A 28 -2.58 5.45 12.40
N ALA A 29 -2.36 6.58 13.07
CA ALA A 29 -1.08 6.90 13.70
C ALA A 29 -0.68 5.88 14.79
N GLY A 30 -1.63 5.35 15.54
CA GLY A 30 -1.36 4.36 16.60
C GLY A 30 -0.85 3.04 16.02
N SER A 31 -1.50 2.54 14.97
CA SER A 31 -1.05 1.34 14.26
C SER A 31 0.29 1.54 13.54
N ALA A 32 0.59 2.76 13.04
CA ALA A 32 1.89 3.07 12.45
C ALA A 32 3.03 2.98 13.49
N ARG A 33 2.85 3.58 14.67
CA ARG A 33 3.82 3.49 15.77
C ARG A 33 4.01 2.05 16.27
N MET A 34 2.92 1.30 16.40
CA MET A 34 2.98 -0.12 16.75
C MET A 34 3.85 -0.89 15.75
N LEU A 35 3.63 -0.71 14.45
CA LEU A 35 4.38 -1.41 13.40
C LEU A 35 5.86 -0.98 13.38
N GLU A 36 6.17 0.29 13.60
CA GLU A 36 7.55 0.77 13.79
C GLU A 36 8.22 0.09 14.99
N ALA A 37 7.56 0.05 16.14
CA ALA A 37 8.07 -0.59 17.35
C ALA A 37 8.26 -2.10 17.21
N LEU A 38 7.50 -2.75 16.33
CA LEU A 38 7.65 -4.16 15.96
C LEU A 38 8.80 -4.42 14.96
N GLY A 39 9.51 -3.37 14.51
CA GLY A 39 10.72 -3.49 13.70
C GLY A 39 10.50 -3.57 12.20
N PHE A 40 9.32 -3.21 11.69
CA PHE A 40 9.13 -3.04 10.25
C PHE A 40 9.94 -1.86 9.72
N GLN A 41 10.29 -1.90 8.43
CA GLN A 41 11.22 -0.94 7.82
C GLN A 41 10.52 0.09 6.92
N ALA A 42 9.28 -0.16 6.52
CA ALA A 42 8.44 0.72 5.71
C ALA A 42 6.97 0.41 5.94
N LEU A 43 6.11 1.36 5.65
CA LEU A 43 4.66 1.24 5.77
C LEU A 43 3.97 1.58 4.45
N ALA A 44 2.84 0.93 4.16
CA ALA A 44 1.94 1.35 3.09
C ALA A 44 0.55 1.61 3.66
N THR A 45 -0.16 2.64 3.22
CA THR A 45 -1.53 2.84 3.65
C THR A 45 -2.46 1.75 3.12
N THR A 46 -3.67 1.67 3.65
CA THR A 46 -4.74 0.81 3.15
C THR A 46 -6.01 1.64 3.01
N SER A 47 -6.57 1.70 1.79
CA SER A 47 -7.81 2.43 1.50
C SER A 47 -8.95 1.92 2.37
N SER A 48 -9.18 0.61 2.41
CA SER A 48 -10.28 -0.01 3.16
C SER A 48 -10.14 0.16 4.68
N GLY A 49 -8.91 0.03 5.22
CA GLY A 49 -8.66 0.22 6.65
C GLY A 49 -8.87 1.67 7.07
N PHE A 50 -8.37 2.62 6.28
CA PHE A 50 -8.56 4.04 6.54
C PHE A 50 -10.03 4.45 6.39
N ALA A 51 -10.73 4.01 5.34
CA ALA A 51 -12.15 4.27 5.15
C ALA A 51 -12.97 3.81 6.37
N PHE A 52 -12.64 2.64 6.94
CA PHE A 52 -13.31 2.14 8.14
C PHE A 52 -13.15 3.08 9.33
N THR A 53 -11.99 3.70 9.54
CA THR A 53 -11.79 4.67 10.65
C THR A 53 -12.67 5.91 10.52
N LEU A 54 -13.10 6.23 9.30
CA LEU A 54 -14.01 7.35 9.00
C LEU A 54 -15.49 6.93 8.96
N GLY A 55 -15.80 5.64 9.22
CA GLY A 55 -17.15 5.10 9.09
C GLY A 55 -17.64 5.05 7.64
N LYS A 56 -16.71 4.95 6.68
CA LYS A 56 -16.98 4.92 5.23
C LYS A 56 -16.71 3.53 4.65
N LEU A 57 -17.31 3.25 3.50
CA LEU A 57 -16.93 2.12 2.68
C LEU A 57 -15.66 2.44 1.89
N ASP A 58 -14.93 1.40 1.51
CA ASP A 58 -13.79 1.50 0.60
C ASP A 58 -14.19 2.17 -0.72
N GLY A 59 -13.31 2.99 -1.29
CA GLY A 59 -13.60 3.82 -2.47
C GLY A 59 -14.49 5.04 -2.21
N LYS A 60 -14.75 5.41 -0.93
CA LYS A 60 -15.57 6.59 -0.54
C LYS A 60 -14.79 7.66 0.22
N VAL A 61 -13.49 7.50 0.30
CA VAL A 61 -12.57 8.49 0.87
C VAL A 61 -12.15 9.45 -0.23
N THR A 62 -11.97 10.72 0.11
CA THR A 62 -11.50 11.75 -0.83
C THR A 62 -9.98 11.86 -0.82
N LEU A 63 -9.38 12.37 -1.89
CA LEU A 63 -7.93 12.63 -1.95
C LEU A 63 -7.44 13.56 -0.83
N ASP A 64 -8.24 14.55 -0.41
CA ASP A 64 -7.87 15.44 0.68
C ASP A 64 -7.86 14.72 2.04
N GLU A 65 -8.80 13.82 2.28
CA GLU A 65 -8.80 12.96 3.48
C GLU A 65 -7.58 12.04 3.47
N VAL A 66 -7.22 11.45 2.32
CA VAL A 66 -6.01 10.63 2.18
C VAL A 66 -4.75 11.46 2.43
N ALA A 67 -4.64 12.67 1.89
CA ALA A 67 -3.50 13.53 2.14
C ALA A 67 -3.38 13.92 3.63
N ALA A 68 -4.49 14.19 4.31
CA ALA A 68 -4.50 14.44 5.75
C ALA A 68 -4.08 13.20 6.56
N HIS A 69 -4.54 12.03 6.15
CA HIS A 69 -4.12 10.75 6.75
C HIS A 69 -2.62 10.51 6.58
N VAL A 70 -2.08 10.73 5.38
CA VAL A 70 -0.63 10.62 5.11
C VAL A 70 0.18 11.55 6.01
N ALA A 71 -0.25 12.81 6.14
CA ALA A 71 0.43 13.76 7.02
C ALA A 71 0.42 13.30 8.49
N ALA A 72 -0.68 12.71 8.96
CA ALA A 72 -0.78 12.15 10.31
C ALA A 72 0.15 10.94 10.50
N LEU A 73 0.25 10.06 9.49
CA LEU A 73 1.17 8.92 9.53
C LEU A 73 2.62 9.38 9.48
N ASP A 74 2.97 10.30 8.56
CA ASP A 74 4.35 10.80 8.47
C ASP A 74 4.80 11.48 9.75
N ALA A 75 3.92 12.21 10.44
CA ALA A 75 4.20 12.80 11.74
C ALA A 75 4.35 11.77 12.87
N ALA A 76 3.72 10.59 12.75
CA ALA A 76 3.69 9.57 13.79
C ALA A 76 4.90 8.61 13.77
N THR A 77 5.62 8.48 12.65
CA THR A 77 6.67 7.47 12.48
C THR A 77 7.89 8.01 11.71
N GLU A 78 9.07 7.47 11.99
CA GLU A 78 10.26 7.73 11.17
C GLU A 78 10.35 6.81 9.94
N LEU A 79 9.48 5.83 9.82
CA LEU A 79 9.47 4.94 8.67
C LEU A 79 8.99 5.65 7.39
N PRO A 80 9.50 5.24 6.22
CA PRO A 80 8.95 5.67 4.94
C PRO A 80 7.50 5.19 4.79
N VAL A 81 6.63 6.08 4.28
CA VAL A 81 5.21 5.82 4.03
C VAL A 81 4.93 5.84 2.52
N SER A 82 4.45 4.72 1.99
CA SER A 82 3.87 4.60 0.66
C SER A 82 2.34 4.67 0.73
N VAL A 83 1.68 5.24 -0.28
CA VAL A 83 0.24 5.51 -0.24
C VAL A 83 -0.51 4.68 -1.27
N ASP A 84 -1.58 4.03 -0.85
CA ASP A 84 -2.59 3.48 -1.74
C ASP A 84 -3.47 4.64 -2.25
N LEU A 85 -3.31 4.99 -3.52
CA LEU A 85 -4.06 6.06 -4.18
C LEU A 85 -5.25 5.53 -4.99
N GLU A 86 -5.62 4.27 -4.80
CA GLU A 86 -6.68 3.64 -5.57
C GLU A 86 -6.47 3.93 -7.08
N HIS A 87 -7.51 4.38 -7.79
CA HIS A 87 -7.41 4.78 -9.19
C HIS A 87 -6.84 6.19 -9.42
N GLY A 88 -6.25 6.85 -8.42
CA GLY A 88 -5.73 8.23 -8.50
C GLY A 88 -6.83 9.30 -8.39
N TYR A 89 -8.04 8.94 -7.96
CA TYR A 89 -9.19 9.84 -7.70
C TYR A 89 -9.75 10.58 -8.93
N ASP A 90 -9.30 10.26 -10.14
CA ASP A 90 -9.84 10.81 -11.39
C ASP A 90 -9.62 9.84 -12.55
N ALA A 91 -10.50 9.86 -13.53
CA ALA A 91 -10.38 9.03 -14.73
C ALA A 91 -9.32 9.57 -15.70
N SER A 92 -9.06 10.88 -15.73
CA SER A 92 -8.04 11.44 -16.61
C SER A 92 -6.63 11.17 -16.10
N ALA A 93 -5.70 10.89 -17.00
CA ALA A 93 -4.32 10.57 -16.67
C ALA A 93 -3.62 11.70 -15.88
N ASP A 94 -3.75 12.95 -16.34
CA ASP A 94 -3.12 14.12 -15.70
C ASP A 94 -3.63 14.37 -14.28
N ARG A 95 -4.93 14.20 -14.05
CA ARG A 95 -5.53 14.42 -12.72
C ARG A 95 -5.19 13.28 -11.78
N ALA A 96 -5.21 12.04 -12.26
CA ALA A 96 -4.76 10.89 -11.47
C ALA A 96 -3.27 11.05 -11.07
N ALA A 97 -2.42 11.50 -12.01
CA ALA A 97 -1.02 11.81 -11.73
C ALA A 97 -0.85 12.95 -10.70
N ALA A 98 -1.74 13.96 -10.69
CA ALA A 98 -1.70 15.05 -9.72
C ALA A 98 -1.92 14.58 -8.27
N ALA A 99 -2.57 13.42 -8.05
CA ALA A 99 -2.71 12.82 -6.73
C ALA A 99 -1.35 12.50 -6.10
N ILE A 100 -0.35 12.10 -6.91
CA ILE A 100 1.02 11.87 -6.44
C ILE A 100 1.62 13.14 -5.83
N ARG A 101 1.51 14.29 -6.52
CA ARG A 101 2.00 15.57 -5.96
C ARG A 101 1.32 15.92 -4.63
N ARG A 102 0.02 15.66 -4.55
CA ARG A 102 -0.77 15.95 -3.36
C ARG A 102 -0.31 15.18 -2.13
N VAL A 103 -0.03 13.87 -2.28
CA VAL A 103 0.42 13.04 -1.16
C VAL A 103 1.92 13.19 -0.90
N ALA A 104 2.74 13.45 -1.91
CA ALA A 104 4.15 13.78 -1.73
C ALA A 104 4.31 15.08 -0.89
N ALA A 105 3.45 16.09 -1.13
CA ALA A 105 3.41 17.30 -0.31
C ALA A 105 2.96 17.04 1.14
N ALA A 106 2.27 15.92 1.40
CA ALA A 106 1.85 15.48 2.73
C ALA A 106 2.88 14.58 3.46
N GLY A 107 4.02 14.26 2.83
CA GLY A 107 5.09 13.48 3.44
C GLY A 107 5.29 12.08 2.85
N ALA A 108 4.44 11.62 1.93
CA ALA A 108 4.63 10.33 1.27
C ALA A 108 5.94 10.27 0.47
N VAL A 109 6.55 9.10 0.43
CA VAL A 109 7.77 8.82 -0.35
C VAL A 109 7.56 7.74 -1.40
N GLY A 110 6.36 7.23 -1.51
CA GLY A 110 5.90 6.30 -2.53
C GLY A 110 4.40 6.29 -2.63
N GLY A 111 3.87 5.70 -3.69
CA GLY A 111 2.43 5.56 -3.87
C GLY A 111 2.07 4.61 -5.00
N SER A 112 0.84 4.09 -4.98
CA SER A 112 0.34 3.19 -6.02
C SER A 112 -0.91 3.74 -6.68
N ILE A 113 -1.00 3.55 -8.02
CA ILE A 113 -2.23 3.80 -8.79
C ILE A 113 -2.61 2.51 -9.52
N GLU A 114 -3.91 2.19 -9.48
CA GLU A 114 -4.48 1.00 -10.10
C GLU A 114 -5.21 1.32 -11.42
N ASP A 115 -5.39 0.29 -12.25
CA ASP A 115 -6.10 0.36 -13.53
C ASP A 115 -7.60 0.02 -13.42
N TRP A 116 -8.22 0.23 -12.27
CA TRP A 116 -9.64 0.04 -12.03
C TRP A 116 -10.43 1.35 -12.13
N ASP A 117 -11.52 1.32 -12.89
CA ASP A 117 -12.50 2.39 -12.96
C ASP A 117 -13.64 2.12 -11.96
N PRO A 118 -13.72 2.86 -10.83
CA PRO A 118 -14.76 2.63 -9.82
C PRO A 118 -16.14 3.14 -10.26
N VAL A 119 -16.22 3.98 -11.29
CA VAL A 119 -17.51 4.51 -11.82
C VAL A 119 -18.12 3.50 -12.76
N GLU A 120 -17.35 3.05 -13.75
CA GLU A 120 -17.78 2.08 -14.75
C GLU A 120 -17.69 0.63 -14.26
N GLN A 121 -17.10 0.41 -13.08
CA GLN A 121 -16.88 -0.91 -12.46
C GLN A 121 -16.16 -1.89 -13.42
N ARG A 122 -15.12 -1.41 -14.08
CA ARG A 122 -14.32 -2.19 -15.04
C ARG A 122 -12.84 -1.83 -14.96
N ILE A 123 -11.99 -2.71 -15.45
CA ILE A 123 -10.58 -2.41 -15.67
C ILE A 123 -10.49 -1.44 -16.86
N TYR A 124 -9.68 -0.39 -16.76
CA TYR A 124 -9.42 0.55 -17.85
C TYR A 124 -8.90 -0.19 -19.10
N ASP A 125 -9.27 0.34 -20.27
CA ASP A 125 -8.69 -0.13 -21.52
C ASP A 125 -7.17 -0.05 -21.47
N PHE A 126 -6.50 -0.98 -22.12
CA PHE A 126 -5.05 -1.20 -22.01
C PHE A 126 -4.25 0.09 -22.24
N ASP A 127 -4.49 0.76 -23.38
CA ASP A 127 -3.76 1.96 -23.75
C ASP A 127 -4.02 3.12 -22.76
N HIS A 128 -5.25 3.26 -22.29
CA HIS A 128 -5.58 4.29 -21.30
C HIS A 128 -4.93 3.99 -19.95
N ALA A 129 -4.88 2.74 -19.51
CA ALA A 129 -4.16 2.35 -18.30
C ALA A 129 -2.66 2.68 -18.40
N VAL A 130 -2.03 2.42 -19.55
CA VAL A 130 -0.62 2.76 -19.80
C VAL A 130 -0.39 4.27 -19.80
N GLU A 131 -1.28 5.06 -20.43
CA GLU A 131 -1.23 6.52 -20.41
C GLU A 131 -1.27 7.06 -18.97
N ARG A 132 -2.14 6.54 -18.13
CA ARG A 132 -2.26 6.91 -16.71
C ARG A 132 -0.98 6.62 -15.92
N VAL A 133 -0.37 5.46 -16.16
CA VAL A 133 0.91 5.08 -15.54
C VAL A 133 2.04 6.00 -16.02
N ALA A 134 2.12 6.29 -17.33
CA ALA A 134 3.13 7.19 -17.87
C ALA A 134 3.05 8.62 -17.29
N ALA A 135 1.83 9.16 -17.16
CA ALA A 135 1.60 10.46 -16.54
C ALA A 135 2.02 10.46 -15.07
N ALA A 136 1.66 9.39 -14.32
CA ALA A 136 2.03 9.23 -12.92
C ALA A 136 3.54 9.11 -12.72
N ALA A 137 4.24 8.30 -13.54
CA ALA A 137 5.69 8.16 -13.52
C ALA A 137 6.40 9.48 -13.82
N THR A 138 5.90 10.25 -14.79
CA THR A 138 6.42 11.59 -15.10
C THR A 138 6.34 12.51 -13.90
N VAL A 139 5.17 12.58 -13.26
CA VAL A 139 4.97 13.40 -12.07
C VAL A 139 5.86 12.94 -10.91
N ALA A 140 6.00 11.64 -10.68
CA ALA A 140 6.88 11.09 -9.65
C ALA A 140 8.34 11.52 -9.88
N GLY A 141 8.83 11.46 -11.12
CA GLY A 141 10.17 11.88 -11.50
C GLY A 141 10.45 13.38 -11.35
N GLU A 142 9.41 14.22 -11.37
CA GLU A 142 9.52 15.69 -11.22
C GLU A 142 9.52 16.18 -9.76
N LEU A 143 9.35 15.30 -8.76
CA LEU A 143 9.23 15.71 -7.36
C LEU A 143 10.54 16.19 -6.73
N GLY A 144 11.69 15.93 -7.37
CA GLY A 144 13.01 16.34 -6.87
C GLY A 144 13.57 15.45 -5.75
N PHE A 145 12.97 14.30 -5.50
CA PHE A 145 13.44 13.22 -4.63
C PHE A 145 12.93 11.87 -5.17
N PRO A 146 13.54 10.74 -4.81
CA PRO A 146 13.16 9.42 -5.35
C PRO A 146 11.80 8.95 -4.77
N PHE A 147 10.71 9.35 -5.42
CA PHE A 147 9.38 8.84 -5.09
C PHE A 147 9.16 7.49 -5.76
N THR A 148 8.99 6.43 -4.98
CA THR A 148 8.79 5.08 -5.51
C THR A 148 7.35 4.89 -5.99
N PHE A 149 7.15 4.94 -7.31
CA PHE A 149 5.83 4.78 -7.92
C PHE A 149 5.53 3.32 -8.24
N THR A 150 4.40 2.84 -7.76
CA THR A 150 3.88 1.47 -7.97
C THR A 150 2.69 1.50 -8.92
N ALA A 151 2.73 0.75 -10.02
CA ALA A 151 1.58 0.56 -10.90
C ALA A 151 0.88 -0.78 -10.62
N ARG A 152 -0.47 -0.77 -10.51
CA ARG A 152 -1.27 -1.95 -10.17
C ARG A 152 -2.13 -2.39 -11.34
N ALA A 153 -2.08 -3.71 -11.65
CA ALA A 153 -2.99 -4.38 -12.57
C ALA A 153 -4.03 -5.17 -11.76
N GLU A 154 -5.28 -4.75 -11.80
CA GLU A 154 -6.35 -5.20 -10.91
C GLU A 154 -7.08 -6.48 -11.37
N ASN A 155 -6.65 -7.11 -12.46
CA ASN A 155 -7.32 -8.26 -13.07
C ASN A 155 -7.79 -9.29 -12.03
N HIS A 156 -6.86 -9.88 -11.29
CA HIS A 156 -7.16 -11.01 -10.41
C HIS A 156 -8.03 -10.63 -9.21
N ILE A 157 -7.77 -9.48 -8.57
CA ILE A 157 -8.55 -9.05 -7.41
C ILE A 157 -9.99 -8.65 -7.80
N ARG A 158 -10.19 -8.25 -9.09
CA ARG A 158 -11.52 -7.95 -9.65
C ARG A 158 -12.20 -9.16 -10.30
N GLY A 159 -11.63 -10.35 -10.09
CA GLY A 159 -12.22 -11.61 -10.55
C GLY A 159 -12.00 -11.93 -12.03
N ARG A 160 -11.15 -11.17 -12.73
CA ARG A 160 -10.66 -11.48 -14.06
C ARG A 160 -9.38 -12.30 -13.96
N ASP A 161 -9.50 -13.61 -13.98
CA ASP A 161 -8.39 -14.56 -13.84
C ASP A 161 -7.66 -14.75 -15.18
N ASP A 162 -7.04 -13.68 -15.68
CA ASP A 162 -6.34 -13.58 -16.97
C ASP A 162 -4.89 -13.18 -16.69
N LEU A 163 -4.03 -14.19 -16.56
CA LEU A 163 -2.62 -14.00 -16.23
C LEU A 163 -1.85 -13.39 -17.39
N ASP A 164 -2.19 -13.72 -18.63
CA ASP A 164 -1.52 -13.21 -19.83
C ASP A 164 -1.78 -11.70 -19.99
N ASP A 165 -3.03 -11.24 -19.84
CA ASP A 165 -3.35 -9.80 -19.85
C ASP A 165 -2.71 -9.07 -18.65
N THR A 166 -2.67 -9.70 -17.48
CA THR A 166 -1.99 -9.14 -16.30
C THR A 166 -0.51 -8.91 -16.58
N ILE A 167 0.20 -9.91 -17.10
CA ILE A 167 1.62 -9.80 -17.44
C ILE A 167 1.83 -8.74 -18.53
N ALA A 168 1.01 -8.73 -19.58
CA ALA A 168 1.10 -7.74 -20.65
C ALA A 168 0.95 -6.30 -20.10
N ARG A 169 0.01 -6.05 -19.20
CA ARG A 169 -0.18 -4.76 -18.51
C ARG A 169 1.05 -4.39 -17.68
N LEU A 170 1.53 -5.29 -16.83
CA LEU A 170 2.70 -5.02 -15.99
C LEU A 170 3.95 -4.71 -16.80
N GLN A 171 4.19 -5.42 -17.91
CA GLN A 171 5.27 -5.12 -18.84
C GLN A 171 5.10 -3.74 -19.50
N ALA A 172 3.88 -3.34 -19.84
CA ALA A 172 3.60 -2.02 -20.38
C ALA A 172 3.77 -0.92 -19.30
N PHE A 173 3.35 -1.17 -18.07
CA PHE A 173 3.54 -0.26 -16.93
C PHE A 173 5.01 -0.06 -16.59
N GLU A 174 5.82 -1.13 -16.65
CA GLU A 174 7.28 -1.04 -16.53
C GLU A 174 7.88 -0.12 -17.59
N ARG A 175 7.52 -0.32 -18.87
CA ARG A 175 7.97 0.55 -19.96
C ARG A 175 7.49 1.99 -19.83
N ALA A 176 6.33 2.20 -19.21
CA ALA A 176 5.77 3.51 -18.93
C ALA A 176 6.43 4.24 -17.73
N GLY A 177 7.34 3.56 -17.01
CA GLY A 177 8.19 4.17 -15.98
C GLY A 177 7.80 3.86 -14.54
N ALA A 178 6.97 2.84 -14.28
CA ALA A 178 6.73 2.39 -12.93
C ALA A 178 8.01 1.81 -12.29
N ASP A 179 8.26 2.13 -11.03
CA ASP A 179 9.39 1.63 -10.25
C ASP A 179 9.12 0.25 -9.66
N VAL A 180 7.87 -0.01 -9.30
CA VAL A 180 7.39 -1.27 -8.71
C VAL A 180 6.11 -1.67 -9.42
N LEU A 181 5.94 -2.98 -9.61
CA LEU A 181 4.77 -3.56 -10.25
C LEU A 181 3.94 -4.34 -9.24
N TYR A 182 2.63 -4.35 -9.40
CA TYR A 182 1.75 -4.99 -8.45
C TYR A 182 0.53 -5.60 -9.14
N ALA A 183 0.31 -6.89 -8.93
CA ALA A 183 -0.90 -7.61 -9.34
C ALA A 183 -1.55 -8.24 -8.10
N PRO A 184 -2.44 -7.53 -7.39
CA PRO A 184 -3.14 -8.10 -6.24
C PRO A 184 -4.07 -9.23 -6.68
N GLY A 185 -4.22 -10.25 -5.80
CA GLY A 185 -5.14 -11.37 -6.04
C GLY A 185 -4.51 -12.59 -6.71
N LEU A 186 -3.19 -12.61 -6.93
CA LEU A 186 -2.47 -13.85 -7.25
C LEU A 186 -2.59 -14.82 -6.07
N LYS A 187 -2.78 -16.14 -6.35
CA LYS A 187 -3.15 -17.13 -5.32
C LYS A 187 -2.11 -18.23 -5.14
N THR A 188 -1.23 -18.43 -6.11
CA THR A 188 -0.28 -19.54 -6.12
C THR A 188 1.15 -19.06 -6.36
N VAL A 189 2.11 -19.86 -5.89
CA VAL A 189 3.55 -19.66 -6.16
C VAL A 189 3.84 -19.58 -7.66
N ASP A 190 3.17 -20.40 -8.48
CA ASP A 190 3.39 -20.43 -9.93
C ASP A 190 2.89 -19.14 -10.60
N GLN A 191 1.75 -18.57 -10.17
CA GLN A 191 1.27 -17.28 -10.66
C GLN A 191 2.23 -16.14 -10.28
N ILE A 192 2.72 -16.14 -9.03
CA ILE A 192 3.69 -15.13 -8.55
C ILE A 192 4.97 -15.24 -9.37
N ARG A 193 5.51 -16.45 -9.55
CA ARG A 193 6.73 -16.69 -10.34
C ARG A 193 6.56 -16.25 -11.79
N ALA A 194 5.45 -16.61 -12.43
CA ALA A 194 5.18 -16.24 -13.82
C ALA A 194 5.16 -14.71 -14.01
N VAL A 195 4.59 -13.95 -13.06
CA VAL A 195 4.62 -12.49 -13.08
C VAL A 195 6.05 -11.96 -12.85
N CYS A 196 6.75 -12.46 -11.83
CA CYS A 196 8.09 -11.99 -11.50
C CYS A 196 9.11 -12.28 -12.61
N ASP A 197 9.03 -13.45 -13.25
CA ASP A 197 9.92 -13.83 -14.35
C ASP A 197 9.66 -13.02 -15.63
N ALA A 198 8.47 -12.44 -15.77
CA ALA A 198 8.07 -11.71 -16.98
C ALA A 198 8.46 -10.23 -16.98
N VAL A 199 8.93 -9.68 -15.85
CA VAL A 199 9.27 -8.26 -15.69
C VAL A 199 10.66 -8.09 -15.07
N SER A 200 11.26 -6.90 -15.19
CA SER A 200 12.58 -6.62 -14.61
C SER A 200 12.52 -5.74 -13.36
N LYS A 201 11.38 -5.12 -13.11
CA LYS A 201 11.15 -4.26 -11.95
C LYS A 201 10.72 -5.08 -10.72
N PRO A 202 11.00 -4.60 -9.50
CA PRO A 202 10.51 -5.22 -8.28
C PRO A 202 9.00 -5.44 -8.31
N VAL A 203 8.56 -6.62 -7.84
CA VAL A 203 7.14 -6.97 -7.78
C VAL A 203 6.67 -6.94 -6.32
N ASN A 204 5.58 -6.21 -6.07
CA ASN A 204 4.81 -6.32 -4.84
C ASN A 204 3.80 -7.45 -4.97
N VAL A 205 3.71 -8.30 -3.95
CA VAL A 205 2.68 -9.35 -3.84
C VAL A 205 1.77 -9.02 -2.66
N LEU A 206 0.45 -9.09 -2.87
CA LEU A 206 -0.48 -9.11 -1.75
C LEU A 206 -0.37 -10.45 -1.05
N THR A 207 -0.25 -10.44 0.28
CA THR A 207 -0.11 -11.68 1.07
C THR A 207 -1.17 -12.70 0.70
N VAL A 208 -0.73 -13.93 0.54
CA VAL A 208 -1.58 -15.11 0.34
C VAL A 208 -1.54 -15.91 1.64
N PRO A 209 -2.65 -16.03 2.41
CA PRO A 209 -2.61 -16.64 3.76
C PRO A 209 -2.08 -18.07 3.81
N SER A 210 -2.11 -18.79 2.70
CA SER A 210 -1.59 -20.17 2.59
C SER A 210 -0.10 -20.24 2.25
N LEU A 211 0.57 -19.09 1.99
CA LEU A 211 1.98 -19.05 1.63
C LEU A 211 2.78 -18.29 2.70
N THR A 212 4.02 -18.72 2.89
CA THR A 212 5.00 -18.05 3.73
C THR A 212 5.70 -16.93 2.95
N LEU A 213 6.34 -15.99 3.68
CA LEU A 213 7.21 -14.98 3.05
C LEU A 213 8.33 -15.62 2.22
N ALA A 214 8.92 -16.72 2.72
CA ALA A 214 9.99 -17.42 2.02
C ALA A 214 9.52 -17.96 0.65
N GLU A 215 8.35 -18.60 0.60
CA GLU A 215 7.79 -19.12 -0.65
C GLU A 215 7.47 -18.00 -1.67
N MET A 216 6.93 -16.88 -1.21
CA MET A 216 6.67 -15.73 -2.07
C MET A 216 7.98 -15.10 -2.57
N ALA A 217 8.99 -14.99 -1.71
CA ALA A 217 10.31 -14.46 -2.06
C ALA A 217 11.06 -15.39 -3.05
N GLU A 218 11.03 -16.69 -2.86
CA GLU A 218 11.58 -17.69 -3.79
C GLU A 218 10.87 -17.67 -5.16
N ALA A 219 9.61 -17.22 -5.20
CA ALA A 219 8.88 -16.99 -6.43
C ALA A 219 9.24 -15.66 -7.11
N GLY A 220 10.08 -14.81 -6.49
CA GLY A 220 10.57 -13.55 -7.06
C GLY A 220 9.94 -12.29 -6.46
N ALA A 221 9.05 -12.41 -5.46
CA ALA A 221 8.47 -11.23 -4.81
C ALA A 221 9.55 -10.43 -4.07
N GLN A 222 9.69 -9.14 -4.39
CA GLN A 222 10.61 -8.22 -3.70
C GLN A 222 9.93 -7.59 -2.48
N ARG A 223 8.63 -7.35 -2.55
CA ARG A 223 7.83 -6.71 -1.51
C ARG A 223 6.54 -7.50 -1.29
N VAL A 224 6.16 -7.69 -0.02
CA VAL A 224 4.89 -8.33 0.34
C VAL A 224 4.07 -7.37 1.19
N SER A 225 2.89 -6.97 0.71
CA SER A 225 1.94 -6.13 1.44
C SER A 225 0.80 -6.97 2.03
N VAL A 226 0.15 -6.44 3.08
CA VAL A 226 -0.95 -7.16 3.75
C VAL A 226 -2.33 -6.53 3.49
N GLY A 227 -2.38 -5.39 2.79
CA GLY A 227 -3.64 -4.70 2.50
C GLY A 227 -4.43 -4.38 3.78
N GLY A 228 -5.74 -4.48 3.74
CA GLY A 228 -6.60 -4.26 4.91
C GLY A 228 -6.58 -5.36 5.96
N ALA A 229 -5.82 -6.44 5.79
CA ALA A 229 -5.94 -7.64 6.63
C ALA A 229 -5.72 -7.37 8.13
N LEU A 230 -4.71 -6.56 8.50
CA LEU A 230 -4.46 -6.22 9.91
C LEU A 230 -5.62 -5.42 10.52
N THR A 231 -6.21 -4.48 9.77
CA THR A 231 -7.41 -3.76 10.22
C THR A 231 -8.55 -4.75 10.51
N TRP A 232 -8.79 -5.69 9.59
CA TRP A 232 -9.89 -6.64 9.75
C TRP A 232 -9.66 -7.65 10.87
N VAL A 233 -8.41 -8.04 11.15
CA VAL A 233 -8.06 -8.83 12.34
C VAL A 233 -8.42 -8.05 13.61
N ALA A 234 -8.02 -6.79 13.71
CA ALA A 234 -8.32 -5.95 14.87
C ALA A 234 -9.83 -5.69 15.03
N VAL A 235 -10.52 -5.34 13.96
CA VAL A 235 -11.97 -5.11 13.95
C VAL A 235 -12.75 -6.36 14.32
N LYS A 236 -12.35 -7.53 13.80
CA LYS A 236 -12.98 -8.80 14.15
C LYS A 236 -12.83 -9.10 15.64
N ALA A 237 -11.64 -8.96 16.19
CA ALA A 237 -11.39 -9.20 17.61
C ALA A 237 -12.25 -8.27 18.48
N ALA A 238 -12.33 -6.99 18.13
CA ALA A 238 -13.18 -6.03 18.84
C ALA A 238 -14.68 -6.37 18.72
N ALA A 239 -15.15 -6.78 17.54
CA ALA A 239 -16.56 -7.17 17.33
C ALA A 239 -16.94 -8.45 18.09
N ASP A 240 -16.05 -9.44 18.13
CA ASP A 240 -16.25 -10.67 18.90
C ASP A 240 -16.35 -10.36 20.42
N ALA A 241 -15.43 -9.54 20.93
CA ALA A 241 -15.44 -9.09 22.31
C ALA A 241 -16.72 -8.29 22.66
N ALA A 242 -17.12 -7.35 21.79
CA ALA A 242 -18.35 -6.58 21.98
C ALA A 242 -19.61 -7.47 21.99
N SER A 243 -19.62 -8.50 21.16
CA SER A 243 -20.71 -9.49 21.14
C SER A 243 -20.78 -10.30 22.44
N ALA A 244 -19.63 -10.72 22.99
CA ALA A 244 -19.55 -11.42 24.27
C ALA A 244 -20.00 -10.51 25.43
N ILE A 245 -19.57 -9.25 25.46
CA ILE A 245 -19.99 -8.24 26.45
C ILE A 245 -21.51 -8.07 26.44
N ARG A 246 -22.14 -8.02 25.28
CA ARG A 246 -23.60 -7.92 25.14
C ARG A 246 -24.33 -9.15 25.69
N ALA A 247 -23.67 -10.30 25.75
CA ALA A 247 -24.14 -11.53 26.34
C ALA A 247 -23.81 -11.65 27.87
N GLY A 248 -23.10 -10.65 28.43
CA GLY A 248 -22.69 -10.62 29.85
C GLY A 248 -21.34 -11.28 30.13
N ASP A 249 -20.58 -11.65 29.12
CA ASP A 249 -19.24 -12.20 29.26
C ASP A 249 -18.18 -11.10 28.99
N PHE A 250 -17.36 -10.81 30.00
CA PHE A 250 -16.30 -9.78 29.97
C PHE A 250 -14.90 -10.38 29.88
N SER A 251 -14.75 -11.70 29.73
CA SER A 251 -13.47 -12.41 29.77
C SER A 251 -12.49 -11.94 28.69
N ALA A 252 -12.99 -11.50 27.53
CA ALA A 252 -12.18 -10.96 26.43
C ALA A 252 -11.47 -9.63 26.75
N LEU A 253 -11.88 -8.91 27.82
CA LEU A 253 -11.29 -7.62 28.20
C LEU A 253 -9.99 -7.74 29.01
N ASP A 254 -9.52 -8.94 29.33
CA ASP A 254 -8.21 -9.14 29.98
C ASP A 254 -7.03 -9.12 28.97
N ALA A 255 -7.27 -8.79 27.70
CA ALA A 255 -6.23 -8.61 26.73
C ALA A 255 -5.33 -7.42 27.08
N ARG A 256 -4.02 -7.68 27.16
CA ARG A 256 -3.03 -6.64 27.47
C ARG A 256 -2.05 -6.49 26.32
N VAL A 257 -1.77 -5.26 25.96
CA VAL A 257 -0.77 -4.89 24.94
C VAL A 257 0.21 -3.89 25.53
N PRO A 258 1.50 -3.89 25.10
CA PRO A 258 2.51 -2.97 25.59
C PRO A 258 2.39 -1.58 24.91
N ALA A 259 1.19 -0.98 24.94
CA ALA A 259 0.89 0.28 24.27
C ALA A 259 1.82 1.41 24.73
N GLY A 260 2.24 1.41 26.01
CA GLY A 260 3.20 2.38 26.51
C GLY A 260 4.58 2.29 25.85
N ASP A 261 4.99 1.11 25.41
CA ASP A 261 6.27 0.92 24.70
C ASP A 261 6.16 1.37 23.24
N TRP A 262 5.01 1.12 22.61
CA TRP A 262 4.77 1.53 21.21
C TRP A 262 4.59 3.03 21.04
N LEU A 263 4.03 3.72 22.05
CA LEU A 263 3.64 5.12 21.96
C LEU A 263 4.63 6.08 22.67
N ARG A 264 5.70 5.57 23.24
CA ARG A 264 6.75 6.45 23.80
C ARG A 264 7.32 7.34 22.72
N GLU A 265 7.32 8.63 22.96
CA GLU A 265 8.16 9.56 22.24
C GLU A 265 9.59 9.35 22.73
N ASP A 266 10.55 9.15 21.84
CA ASP A 266 11.97 9.20 22.22
C ASP A 266 12.25 10.59 22.76
N GLU A 267 12.56 10.70 24.06
CA GLU A 267 12.88 11.97 24.74
C GLU A 267 14.11 12.72 24.14
N GLY A 268 14.62 12.26 22.99
CA GLY A 268 15.74 12.82 22.26
C GLY A 268 15.43 13.36 20.86
N ARG A 269 14.16 13.39 20.43
CA ARG A 269 13.76 13.95 19.12
C ARG A 269 13.46 15.45 19.25
N GLY A 270 14.48 16.26 19.47
CA GLY A 270 14.44 17.73 19.49
C GLY A 270 15.37 18.31 18.45
#